data_0ec125c9c58670d5310dc3deb2789f1e
#
_entry.id   0ec125c9c58670d5310dc3deb2789f1e
#
_cell.length_a   1.000
_cell.length_b   1.000
_cell.length_c   1.000
_cell.angle_alpha   90.00
_cell.angle_beta   90.00
_cell.angle_gamma   90.00
#
_symmetry.space_group_name_H-M   'P 1'
#
loop_
_entity.id
_entity.type
_entity.pdbx_description
1 polymer ?
#
loop_
_entity_poly.entity_id
_entity_poly.type
_entity_poly.pdbx_seq_one_letter_code
_entity_poly.pdbx_strand_id
1 'polypeptide(L)'
;ISTMHKSKGLEWDRVYLMSVNNYDFPSGREYDRYISESWFLRDHLNLEAEALAQLEILQSTGDYDWYDEGRASQSARMDYVSERLRLLYVGITRAKRDLIITWNGGRDGGMRPAESLSALIGYWEEQMNEFGGEG
;
A
#
# COMPACT_ATOMS: atom_id res chain seq x y z
N ILE A 1 -20.53 7.86 6.49
CA ILE A 1 -19.52 7.36 5.54
C ILE A 1 -18.46 8.45 5.39
N SER A 2 -17.20 8.07 5.46
CA SER A 2 -16.04 8.97 5.33
C SER A 2 -14.93 8.27 4.56
N THR A 3 -14.04 9.03 3.94
CA THR A 3 -12.78 8.46 3.43
C THR A 3 -11.76 8.35 4.58
N MET A 4 -10.78 7.47 4.43
CA MET A 4 -9.71 7.30 5.44
C MET A 4 -8.95 8.62 5.69
N HIS A 5 -8.71 9.42 4.66
CA HIS A 5 -8.09 10.75 4.80
C HIS A 5 -8.91 11.69 5.69
N LYS A 6 -10.23 11.74 5.49
CA LYS A 6 -11.13 12.60 6.26
C LYS A 6 -11.40 12.08 7.67
N SER A 7 -11.06 10.83 7.95
CA SER A 7 -11.24 10.20 9.26
C SER A 7 -10.11 10.51 10.25
N LYS A 8 -9.04 11.18 9.81
CA LYS A 8 -7.91 11.53 10.66
C LYS A 8 -8.37 12.40 11.84
N GLY A 9 -8.07 11.97 13.05
CA GLY A 9 -8.47 12.65 14.29
C GLY A 9 -9.89 12.32 14.80
N LEU A 10 -10.67 11.55 14.04
CA LEU A 10 -11.99 11.08 14.46
C LEU A 10 -11.90 9.63 14.94
N GLU A 11 -12.78 9.23 15.85
CA GLU A 11 -12.86 7.86 16.35
C GLU A 11 -14.32 7.45 16.52
N TRP A 12 -14.58 6.15 16.33
CA TRP A 12 -15.93 5.56 16.43
C TRP A 12 -15.88 4.24 17.18
N ASP A 13 -16.98 3.89 17.84
CA ASP A 13 -17.09 2.60 18.53
C ASP A 13 -16.96 1.45 17.55
N ARG A 14 -17.52 1.59 16.36
CA ARG A 14 -17.47 0.58 15.31
C ARG A 14 -17.05 1.20 13.96
N VAL A 15 -16.10 0.56 13.30
CA VAL A 15 -15.59 0.96 11.99
C VAL A 15 -15.73 -0.19 11.00
N TYR A 16 -16.26 0.11 9.82
CA TYR A 16 -16.28 -0.78 8.68
C TYR A 16 -15.28 -0.27 7.65
N LEU A 17 -14.18 -0.98 7.45
CA LEU A 17 -13.24 -0.75 6.35
C LEU A 17 -13.66 -1.60 5.16
N MET A 18 -14.14 -0.93 4.12
CA MET A 18 -14.63 -1.61 2.93
C MET A 18 -13.57 -1.62 1.83
N SER A 19 -13.57 -2.69 1.03
CA SER A 19 -12.72 -2.81 -0.15
C SER A 19 -11.22 -2.79 0.16
N VAL A 20 -10.78 -3.51 1.19
CA VAL A 20 -9.35 -3.68 1.48
C VAL A 20 -8.77 -4.72 0.53
N ASN A 21 -8.62 -4.33 -0.72
CA ASN A 21 -8.18 -5.16 -1.81
C ASN A 21 -6.72 -4.86 -2.19
N ASN A 22 -6.09 -5.79 -2.91
CA ASN A 22 -4.73 -5.62 -3.43
C ASN A 22 -4.56 -4.39 -4.34
N TYR A 23 -5.61 -3.92 -5.01
CA TYR A 23 -5.57 -2.69 -5.82
C TYR A 23 -5.39 -1.44 -5.00
N ASP A 24 -6.10 -1.36 -3.87
CA ASP A 24 -6.08 -0.17 -3.01
C ASP A 24 -4.88 -0.15 -2.08
N PHE A 25 -4.33 -1.34 -1.77
CA PHE A 25 -3.20 -1.55 -0.87
C PHE A 25 -2.21 -2.54 -1.49
N PRO A 26 -1.43 -2.10 -2.48
CA PRO A 26 -0.49 -2.95 -3.19
C PRO A 26 0.67 -3.41 -2.29
N SER A 27 1.29 -4.52 -2.65
CA SER A 27 2.38 -5.13 -1.90
C SER A 27 3.74 -4.45 -2.10
N GLY A 28 3.90 -3.63 -3.13
CA GLY A 28 5.19 -3.06 -3.54
C GLY A 28 6.06 -4.01 -4.35
N ARG A 29 5.61 -5.22 -4.66
CA ARG A 29 6.34 -6.15 -5.54
C ARG A 29 6.40 -5.59 -6.96
N GLU A 30 7.44 -5.90 -7.66
CA GLU A 30 7.73 -5.40 -9.01
C GLU A 30 6.56 -5.61 -10.00
N TYR A 31 5.84 -6.71 -9.87
CA TYR A 31 4.71 -7.07 -10.74
C TYR A 31 3.34 -6.65 -10.20
N ASP A 32 3.30 -5.97 -9.06
CA ASP A 32 2.05 -5.50 -8.50
C ASP A 32 1.51 -4.33 -9.32
N ARG A 33 0.25 -4.39 -9.70
CA ARG A 33 -0.37 -3.37 -10.56
C ARG A 33 -0.94 -2.25 -9.70
N TYR A 34 -0.48 -1.04 -9.97
CA TYR A 34 -1.02 0.18 -9.37
C TYR A 34 -2.05 0.80 -10.29
N ILE A 35 -3.27 0.94 -9.85
CA ILE A 35 -4.31 1.58 -10.68
C ILE A 35 -3.98 3.04 -10.93
N SER A 36 -3.52 3.77 -9.92
CA SER A 36 -3.21 5.20 -10.03
C SER A 36 -2.02 5.50 -10.93
N GLU A 37 -1.09 4.56 -11.08
CA GLU A 37 0.13 4.73 -11.88
C GLU A 37 0.04 4.09 -13.28
N SER A 38 -1.03 3.36 -13.58
CA SER A 38 -1.17 2.64 -14.86
C SER A 38 -1.05 3.53 -16.10
N TRP A 39 -1.32 4.83 -15.97
CA TRP A 39 -1.21 5.82 -17.04
C TRP A 39 0.20 6.35 -17.27
N PHE A 40 1.08 6.21 -16.28
CA PHE A 40 2.44 6.74 -16.30
C PHE A 40 3.49 5.63 -16.46
N LEU A 41 3.08 4.37 -16.43
CA LEU A 41 3.99 3.24 -16.53
C LEU A 41 4.13 2.77 -17.99
N ARG A 42 5.35 2.81 -18.46
CA ARG A 42 5.76 2.13 -19.68
C ARG A 42 6.80 1.08 -19.29
N ASP A 43 6.57 -0.19 -19.66
CA ASP A 43 7.48 -1.29 -19.37
C ASP A 43 7.87 -1.40 -17.88
N HIS A 44 6.89 -1.18 -17.00
CA HIS A 44 7.05 -1.14 -15.53
C HIS A 44 7.81 0.08 -14.98
N LEU A 45 8.15 1.05 -15.81
CA LEU A 45 8.79 2.28 -15.39
C LEU A 45 7.78 3.40 -15.12
N ASN A 46 7.99 4.12 -14.04
CA ASN A 46 7.33 5.40 -13.80
C ASN A 46 8.12 6.50 -14.51
N LEU A 47 7.65 6.91 -15.69
CA LEU A 47 8.38 7.83 -16.56
C LEU A 47 8.62 9.20 -15.91
N GLU A 48 7.73 9.65 -15.04
CA GLU A 48 7.90 10.91 -14.30
C GLU A 48 9.07 10.79 -13.31
N ALA A 49 9.08 9.75 -12.49
CA ALA A 49 10.15 9.51 -11.52
C ALA A 49 11.52 9.33 -12.21
N GLU A 50 11.54 8.58 -13.31
CA GLU A 50 12.78 8.37 -14.09
C GLU A 50 13.29 9.69 -14.72
N ALA A 51 12.39 10.49 -15.29
CA ALA A 51 12.76 11.79 -15.86
C ALA A 51 13.30 12.76 -14.81
N LEU A 52 12.68 12.82 -13.63
CA LEU A 52 13.16 13.65 -12.53
C LEU A 52 14.53 13.19 -12.04
N ALA A 53 14.75 11.89 -11.88
CA ALA A 53 16.05 11.36 -11.47
C ALA A 53 17.15 11.66 -12.50
N GLN A 54 16.86 11.59 -13.81
CA GLN A 54 17.80 11.97 -14.85
C GLN A 54 18.13 13.46 -14.80
N LEU A 55 17.13 14.32 -14.58
CA LEU A 55 17.36 15.75 -14.43
C LEU A 55 18.23 16.10 -13.22
N GLU A 56 18.03 15.41 -12.10
CA GLU A 56 18.87 15.59 -10.91
C GLU A 56 20.33 15.21 -11.18
N ILE A 57 20.59 14.12 -11.88
CA ILE A 57 21.95 13.70 -12.27
C ILE A 57 22.58 14.76 -13.21
N LEU A 58 21.84 15.27 -14.18
CA LEU A 58 22.35 16.31 -15.08
C LEU A 58 22.65 17.64 -14.37
N GLN A 59 21.99 17.90 -13.24
CA GLN A 59 22.23 19.10 -12.44
C GLN A 59 23.36 18.90 -11.42
N SER A 60 23.67 17.66 -11.03
CA SER A 60 24.81 17.35 -10.19
C SER A 60 26.09 17.52 -10.98
N THR A 61 26.90 18.50 -10.60
CA THR A 61 28.14 18.86 -11.32
C THR A 61 29.22 17.84 -11.06
N GLY A 62 29.68 17.19 -12.10
CA GLY A 62 31.05 16.79 -12.18
C GLY A 62 31.39 15.39 -12.63
N ASP A 63 30.82 14.35 -12.18
CA ASP A 63 31.07 13.01 -12.67
C ASP A 63 29.81 12.38 -13.22
N TYR A 64 29.95 11.68 -14.34
CA TYR A 64 28.86 10.91 -14.95
C TYR A 64 28.49 9.79 -13.99
N ASP A 65 27.61 10.09 -13.05
CA ASP A 65 26.95 9.05 -12.28
C ASP A 65 26.09 8.24 -13.23
N TRP A 66 26.33 6.93 -13.25
CA TRP A 66 25.54 6.03 -14.06
C TRP A 66 24.09 6.11 -13.62
N TYR A 67 23.23 6.43 -14.57
CA TYR A 67 21.81 6.34 -14.37
C TYR A 67 21.38 4.87 -14.27
N ASP A 68 20.79 4.52 -13.14
CA ASP A 68 20.28 3.17 -12.87
C ASP A 68 18.77 3.17 -13.20
N GLU A 69 18.43 2.76 -14.42
CA GLU A 69 17.05 2.70 -14.90
C GLU A 69 16.20 1.77 -14.03
N GLY A 70 15.03 2.24 -13.61
CA GLY A 70 14.11 1.53 -12.75
C GLY A 70 14.28 1.78 -11.26
N ARG A 71 15.39 2.34 -10.81
CA ARG A 71 15.63 2.66 -9.40
C ARG A 71 14.67 3.75 -8.90
N ALA A 72 14.48 4.80 -9.68
CA ALA A 72 13.55 5.87 -9.35
C ALA A 72 12.10 5.37 -9.36
N SER A 73 11.75 4.52 -10.31
CA SER A 73 10.45 3.83 -10.37
C SER A 73 10.20 2.97 -9.16
N GLN A 74 11.19 2.20 -8.72
CA GLN A 74 11.08 1.37 -7.52
C GLN A 74 10.91 2.23 -6.26
N SER A 75 11.63 3.33 -6.14
CA SER A 75 11.48 4.28 -5.03
C SER A 75 10.08 4.88 -4.99
N ALA A 76 9.58 5.38 -6.11
CA ALA A 76 8.23 5.94 -6.23
C ALA A 76 7.15 4.90 -5.88
N ARG A 77 7.36 3.63 -6.27
CA ARG A 77 6.49 2.51 -5.90
C ARG A 77 6.46 2.30 -4.40
N MET A 78 7.61 2.27 -3.75
CA MET A 78 7.71 2.08 -2.30
C MET A 78 7.09 3.24 -1.51
N ASP A 79 7.23 4.47 -2.00
CA ASP A 79 6.60 5.65 -1.40
C ASP A 79 5.07 5.54 -1.48
N TYR A 80 4.53 5.15 -2.63
CA TYR A 80 3.10 4.92 -2.81
C TYR A 80 2.58 3.84 -1.86
N VAL A 81 3.24 2.70 -1.78
CA VAL A 81 2.86 1.60 -0.87
C VAL A 81 2.88 2.07 0.59
N SER A 82 3.91 2.80 0.98
CA SER A 82 4.06 3.34 2.34
C SER A 82 2.91 4.29 2.69
N GLU A 83 2.50 5.14 1.75
CA GLU A 83 1.35 6.03 1.94
C GLU A 83 0.05 5.23 2.10
N ARG A 84 -0.18 4.22 1.23
CA ARG A 84 -1.37 3.37 1.34
C ARG A 84 -1.42 2.59 2.65
N LEU A 85 -0.29 2.07 3.13
CA LEU A 85 -0.21 1.40 4.43
C LEU A 85 -0.49 2.35 5.60
N ARG A 86 0.01 3.58 5.53
CA ARG A 86 -0.32 4.61 6.54
C ARG A 86 -1.82 4.91 6.58
N LEU A 87 -2.47 4.98 5.41
CA LEU A 87 -3.92 5.16 5.33
C LEU A 87 -4.69 3.97 5.92
N LEU A 88 -4.26 2.74 5.63
CA LEU A 88 -4.85 1.54 6.23
C LEU A 88 -4.71 1.57 7.74
N TYR A 89 -3.54 1.89 8.26
CA TYR A 89 -3.28 2.07 9.69
C TYR A 89 -4.21 3.13 10.31
N VAL A 90 -4.35 4.29 9.64
CA VAL A 90 -5.29 5.33 10.09
C VAL A 90 -6.71 4.77 10.15
N GLY A 91 -7.17 4.05 9.13
CA GLY A 91 -8.49 3.44 9.12
C GLY A 91 -8.72 2.46 10.27
N ILE A 92 -7.77 1.56 10.51
CA ILE A 92 -7.81 0.56 11.57
C ILE A 92 -7.88 1.24 12.95
N THR A 93 -7.03 2.21 13.20
CA THR A 93 -6.94 2.91 14.50
C THR A 93 -8.09 3.86 14.79
N ARG A 94 -9.07 3.98 13.90
CA ARG A 94 -10.30 4.75 14.17
C ARG A 94 -11.34 3.99 14.97
N ALA A 95 -11.22 2.66 15.04
CA ALA A 95 -12.13 1.81 15.81
C ALA A 95 -11.75 1.81 17.29
N LYS A 96 -12.70 2.17 18.16
CA LYS A 96 -12.54 2.08 19.62
C LYS A 96 -12.83 0.68 20.15
N ARG A 97 -13.76 -0.04 19.51
CA ARG A 97 -14.23 -1.34 19.99
C ARG A 97 -14.28 -2.39 18.90
N ASP A 98 -15.00 -2.11 17.80
CA ASP A 98 -15.25 -3.11 16.76
C ASP A 98 -14.65 -2.65 15.42
N LEU A 99 -13.82 -3.47 14.82
CA LEU A 99 -13.28 -3.27 13.48
C LEU A 99 -13.74 -4.40 12.57
N ILE A 100 -14.45 -4.04 11.50
CA ILE A 100 -14.92 -4.98 10.48
C ILE A 100 -14.21 -4.61 9.17
N ILE A 101 -13.41 -5.53 8.65
CA ILE A 101 -12.71 -5.35 7.38
C ILE A 101 -13.35 -6.23 6.33
N THR A 102 -13.62 -5.65 5.15
CA THR A 102 -14.19 -6.39 4.03
C THR A 102 -13.36 -6.18 2.78
N TRP A 103 -13.36 -7.19 1.94
CA TRP A 103 -12.81 -7.12 0.56
C TRP A 103 -13.80 -7.80 -0.39
N ASN A 104 -13.63 -7.57 -1.69
CA ASN A 104 -14.46 -8.25 -2.69
C ASN A 104 -13.58 -9.11 -3.61
N GLY A 105 -14.13 -10.21 -4.13
CA GLY A 105 -13.45 -11.11 -5.04
C GLY A 105 -13.42 -10.65 -6.50
N GLY A 106 -14.07 -9.52 -6.81
CA GLY A 106 -14.30 -9.10 -8.20
C GLY A 106 -15.31 -9.99 -8.93
N ARG A 107 -15.66 -9.62 -10.18
CA ARG A 107 -16.60 -10.41 -11.00
C ARG A 107 -16.05 -11.78 -11.37
N ASP A 108 -14.74 -11.87 -11.58
CA ASP A 108 -14.06 -13.09 -12.07
C ASP A 108 -13.19 -13.74 -10.99
N GLY A 109 -13.37 -13.38 -9.70
CA GLY A 109 -12.55 -13.91 -8.61
C GLY A 109 -11.08 -13.46 -8.63
N GLY A 110 -10.72 -12.53 -9.53
CA GLY A 110 -9.33 -12.05 -9.70
C GLY A 110 -8.87 -11.05 -8.65
N MET A 111 -9.79 -10.46 -7.89
CA MET A 111 -9.45 -9.57 -6.79
C MET A 111 -9.15 -10.37 -5.53
N ARG A 112 -8.07 -9.99 -4.86
CA ARG A 112 -7.60 -10.63 -3.62
C ARG A 112 -7.62 -9.62 -2.48
N PRO A 113 -7.68 -10.08 -1.23
CA PRO A 113 -7.42 -9.19 -0.10
C PRO A 113 -6.02 -8.58 -0.23
N ALA A 114 -5.85 -7.40 0.34
CA ALA A 114 -4.54 -6.77 0.40
C ALA A 114 -3.54 -7.68 1.13
N GLU A 115 -2.30 -7.75 0.66
CA GLU A 115 -1.25 -8.57 1.29
C GLU A 115 -0.99 -8.10 2.73
N SER A 116 -1.06 -6.79 2.98
CA SER A 116 -0.98 -6.21 4.32
C SER A 116 -2.10 -6.70 5.26
N LEU A 117 -3.31 -6.92 4.75
CA LEU A 117 -4.39 -7.51 5.54
C LEU A 117 -4.12 -8.98 5.83
N SER A 118 -3.65 -9.75 4.85
CA SER A 118 -3.29 -11.16 5.05
C SER A 118 -2.18 -11.33 6.08
N ALA A 119 -1.16 -10.46 6.03
CA ALA A 119 -0.08 -10.43 7.01
C ALA A 119 -0.59 -10.09 8.42
N LEU A 120 -1.51 -9.13 8.54
CA LEU A 120 -2.11 -8.75 9.81
C LEU A 120 -2.93 -9.90 10.42
N ILE A 121 -3.69 -10.62 9.59
CA ILE A 121 -4.46 -11.80 10.04
C ILE A 121 -3.52 -12.90 10.52
N GLY A 122 -2.47 -13.22 9.75
CA GLY A 122 -1.48 -14.22 10.15
C GLY A 122 -0.80 -13.89 11.48
N TYR A 123 -0.37 -12.66 11.66
CA TYR A 123 0.18 -12.19 12.92
C TYR A 123 -0.81 -12.34 14.09
N TRP A 124 -2.08 -11.98 13.87
CA TRP A 124 -3.12 -12.13 14.90
C TRP A 124 -3.33 -13.59 15.29
N GLU A 125 -3.41 -14.51 14.32
CA GLU A 125 -3.58 -15.94 14.56
C GLU A 125 -2.40 -16.53 15.35
N GLU A 126 -1.17 -16.12 15.04
CA GLU A 126 0.03 -16.51 15.80
C GLU A 126 -0.07 -16.06 17.25
N GLN A 127 -0.43 -14.80 17.51
CA GLN A 127 -0.58 -14.29 18.88
C GLN A 127 -1.68 -15.02 19.65
N MET A 128 -2.82 -15.29 19.02
CA MET A 128 -3.90 -16.03 19.68
C MET A 128 -3.50 -17.46 20.06
N ASN A 129 -2.68 -18.13 19.25
CA ASN A 129 -2.17 -19.46 19.54
C ASN A 129 -1.14 -19.46 20.68
N GLU A 130 -0.31 -18.43 20.78
CA GLU A 130 0.64 -18.27 21.89
C GLU A 130 -0.08 -18.06 23.24
N PHE A 131 -1.12 -17.21 23.27
CA PHE A 131 -1.89 -16.94 24.49
C PHE A 131 -2.92 -18.03 24.82
N GLY A 132 -3.39 -18.81 23.84
CA GLY A 132 -4.34 -19.90 24.01
C GLY A 132 -3.74 -21.22 24.50
N GLY A 133 -2.42 -21.37 24.52
CA GLY A 133 -1.69 -22.56 24.93
C GLY A 133 -1.41 -22.68 26.44
N GLU A 134 -1.79 -21.68 27.25
CA GLU A 134 -1.60 -21.64 28.69
C GLU A 134 -2.92 -21.89 29.49
N GLY A 135 -3.81 -22.73 28.96
CA GLY A 135 -5.06 -23.09 29.58
C GLY A 135 -5.14 -24.57 29.92
#